data_5659479753a33e6ce80a54e458f2bfd0
#
_entry.id   5659479753a33e6ce80a54e458f2bfd0
#
_cell.length_a   1.000
_cell.length_b   1.000
_cell.length_c   1.000
_cell.angle_alpha   90.00
_cell.angle_beta   90.00
_cell.angle_gamma   90.00
#
_symmetry.space_group_name_H-M   'P 1'
#
loop_
_entity.id
_entity.type
_entity.pdbx_description
1 polymer ?
#
loop_
_entity_poly.entity_id
_entity_poly.type
_entity_poly.pdbx_seq_one_letter_code
_entity_poly.pdbx_strand_id
1 'polypeptide(L)'
;FTAIPFANDTFYLVVFDPPHLRKAGETSWLVKKYGKLDDNWPQMLREGFTECMRVLRPNGILIFKWSESQIPATKVWEAIGHEPLFGHHSGKQSKTFWGCFMKGEK
;
A
#
# COMPACT_ATOMS: atom_id res chain seq x y z
N PHE A 1 4.09 4.62 8.47
CA PHE A 1 2.75 4.19 8.00
C PHE A 1 2.20 2.95 8.73
N THR A 2 2.97 2.36 9.60
CA THR A 2 2.53 1.18 10.36
C THR A 2 1.70 1.54 11.61
N ALA A 3 1.56 2.81 11.90
CA ALA A 3 0.73 3.30 13.00
C ALA A 3 0.07 4.61 12.57
N ILE A 4 -1.24 4.58 12.38
CA ILE A 4 -2.00 5.74 11.91
C ILE A 4 -2.71 6.39 13.11
N PRO A 5 -2.49 7.70 13.35
CA PRO A 5 -2.99 8.35 14.57
C PRO A 5 -4.47 8.76 14.50
N PHE A 6 -5.32 7.84 14.04
CA PHE A 6 -6.76 8.04 13.98
C PHE A 6 -7.47 6.85 14.60
N ALA A 7 -8.69 7.08 15.06
CA ALA A 7 -9.51 6.04 15.67
C ALA A 7 -9.96 5.01 14.62
N ASN A 8 -10.44 3.88 15.09
CA ASN A 8 -11.06 2.87 14.23
C ASN A 8 -12.27 3.47 13.52
N ASP A 9 -12.56 2.96 12.35
CA ASP A 9 -13.82 3.27 11.63
C ASP A 9 -14.03 4.77 11.42
N THR A 10 -12.97 5.50 11.02
CA THR A 10 -13.03 6.95 10.86
C THR A 10 -13.33 7.38 9.43
N PHE A 11 -12.76 6.69 8.45
CA PHE A 11 -12.79 7.14 7.05
C PHE A 11 -13.60 6.23 6.15
N TYR A 12 -14.23 6.80 5.13
CA TYR A 12 -14.90 6.05 4.06
C TYR A 12 -13.93 5.66 2.95
N LEU A 13 -12.87 6.44 2.78
CA LEU A 13 -11.87 6.22 1.73
C LEU A 13 -10.49 6.48 2.30
N VAL A 14 -9.57 5.56 2.04
CA VAL A 14 -8.17 5.70 2.37
C VAL A 14 -7.35 5.39 1.12
N VAL A 15 -6.34 6.20 0.86
CA VAL A 15 -5.36 5.93 -0.21
C VAL A 15 -4.04 5.56 0.46
N PHE A 16 -3.54 4.38 0.16
CA PHE A 16 -2.29 3.87 0.70
C PHE A 16 -1.23 3.83 -0.40
N ASP A 17 -0.21 4.68 -0.26
CA ASP A 17 0.89 4.81 -1.22
C ASP A 17 2.21 4.65 -0.47
N PRO A 18 2.57 3.40 -0.05
CA PRO A 18 3.77 3.18 0.73
C PRO A 18 5.04 3.30 -0.12
N PRO A 19 6.21 3.45 0.51
CA PRO A 19 7.48 3.41 -0.20
C PRO A 19 7.60 2.10 -1.00
N HIS A 20 8.14 2.19 -2.21
CA HIS A 20 8.26 1.03 -3.11
C HIS A 20 9.71 0.74 -3.51
N LEU A 21 10.66 1.58 -3.10
CA LEU A 21 12.06 1.42 -3.46
C LEU A 21 12.80 0.66 -2.37
N ARG A 22 13.48 -0.41 -2.75
CA ARG A 22 14.35 -1.17 -1.85
C ARG A 22 15.82 -0.89 -2.11
N LYS A 23 16.21 -0.67 -3.35
CA LYS A 23 17.59 -0.56 -3.79
C LYS A 23 17.89 0.84 -4.34
N ALA A 24 17.52 1.86 -3.62
CA ALA A 24 17.91 3.23 -3.94
C ALA A 24 19.08 3.61 -3.04
N GLY A 25 20.04 4.36 -3.59
CA GLY A 25 21.13 4.90 -2.78
C GLY A 25 20.61 5.86 -1.71
N GLU A 26 21.32 5.95 -0.58
CA GLU A 26 20.90 6.82 0.51
C GLU A 26 20.85 8.29 0.12
N THR A 27 21.64 8.69 -0.86
CA THR A 27 21.65 10.04 -1.40
C THR A 27 20.63 10.22 -2.52
N SER A 28 19.91 9.18 -2.90
CA SER A 28 18.87 9.25 -3.91
C SER A 28 17.81 10.27 -3.53
N TRP A 29 17.41 11.08 -4.49
CA TRP A 29 16.34 12.04 -4.33
C TRP A 29 15.03 11.37 -3.85
N LEU A 30 14.71 10.20 -4.42
CA LEU A 30 13.50 9.47 -4.06
C LEU A 30 13.55 8.95 -2.63
N VAL A 31 14.70 8.47 -2.18
CA VAL A 31 14.87 8.02 -0.79
C VAL A 31 14.65 9.18 0.19
N LYS A 32 15.21 10.34 -0.12
CA LYS A 32 15.05 11.52 0.75
C LYS A 32 13.61 11.99 0.82
N LYS A 33 12.85 11.87 -0.25
CA LYS A 33 11.47 12.37 -0.31
C LYS A 33 10.45 11.36 0.21
N TYR A 34 10.59 10.08 -0.15
CA TYR A 34 9.57 9.06 0.11
C TYR A 34 10.03 7.95 1.05
N GLY A 35 11.33 7.91 1.39
CA GLY A 35 11.91 6.80 2.12
C GLY A 35 12.14 5.60 1.22
N LYS A 36 12.52 4.49 1.83
CA LYS A 36 12.69 3.23 1.12
C LYS A 36 12.23 2.08 2.01
N LEU A 37 11.84 0.97 1.39
CA LEU A 37 11.50 -0.25 2.11
C LEU A 37 12.79 -0.93 2.59
N ASP A 38 12.78 -1.44 3.81
CA ASP A 38 13.88 -2.25 4.33
C ASP A 38 13.64 -3.74 4.02
N ASP A 39 14.51 -4.61 4.54
CA ASP A 39 14.40 -6.05 4.28
C ASP A 39 13.15 -6.67 4.91
N ASN A 40 12.51 -5.97 5.83
CA ASN A 40 11.28 -6.39 6.49
C ASN A 40 10.03 -5.87 5.77
N TRP A 41 10.14 -5.57 4.49
CA TRP A 41 9.06 -4.93 3.73
C TRP A 41 7.75 -5.73 3.70
N PRO A 42 7.76 -7.08 3.65
CA PRO A 42 6.46 -7.79 3.65
C PRO A 42 5.67 -7.53 4.91
N GLN A 43 6.31 -7.55 6.07
CA GLN A 43 5.67 -7.28 7.35
C GLN A 43 5.25 -5.82 7.46
N MET A 44 6.09 -4.89 7.03
CA MET A 44 5.77 -3.46 7.06
C MET A 44 4.54 -3.15 6.22
N LEU A 45 4.43 -3.72 5.02
CA LEU A 45 3.25 -3.52 4.17
C LEU A 45 2.01 -4.16 4.78
N ARG A 46 2.14 -5.33 5.39
CA ARG A 46 1.03 -5.99 6.08
C ARG A 46 0.52 -5.12 7.24
N GLU A 47 1.42 -4.60 8.06
CA GLU A 47 1.05 -3.72 9.17
C GLU A 47 0.40 -2.43 8.68
N GLY A 48 0.95 -1.81 7.64
CA GLY A 48 0.37 -0.62 7.03
C GLY A 48 -1.02 -0.88 6.47
N PHE A 49 -1.19 -1.98 5.75
CA PHE A 49 -2.48 -2.38 5.21
C PHE A 49 -3.51 -2.61 6.34
N THR A 50 -3.09 -3.30 7.39
CA THR A 50 -3.95 -3.57 8.55
C THR A 50 -4.40 -2.26 9.20
N GLU A 51 -3.50 -1.28 9.34
CA GLU A 51 -3.83 0.02 9.90
C GLU A 51 -4.79 0.80 9.00
N CYS A 52 -4.59 0.75 7.69
CA CYS A 52 -5.53 1.36 6.75
C CYS A 52 -6.92 0.76 6.90
N MET A 53 -7.01 -0.55 7.01
CA MET A 53 -8.30 -1.23 7.21
C MET A 53 -8.91 -0.89 8.56
N ARG A 54 -8.10 -0.75 9.59
CA ARG A 54 -8.59 -0.38 10.93
C ARG A 54 -9.30 0.96 10.92
N VAL A 55 -8.72 1.96 10.27
CA VAL A 55 -9.28 3.31 10.24
C VAL A 55 -10.40 3.49 9.22
N LEU A 56 -10.61 2.53 8.32
CA LEU A 56 -11.74 2.54 7.42
C LEU A 56 -13.02 2.16 8.15
N ARG A 57 -14.12 2.82 7.80
CA ARG A 57 -15.44 2.43 8.25
C ARG A 57 -15.87 1.13 7.55
N PRO A 58 -16.81 0.36 8.12
CA PRO A 58 -17.35 -0.79 7.42
C PRO A 58 -17.84 -0.37 6.02
N ASN A 59 -17.54 -1.19 5.02
CA ASN A 59 -17.83 -0.93 3.61
C ASN A 59 -17.02 0.23 3.01
N GLY A 60 -16.02 0.74 3.75
CA GLY A 60 -15.11 1.74 3.24
C GLY A 60 -14.15 1.17 2.20
N ILE A 61 -13.57 2.05 1.40
CA ILE A 61 -12.72 1.68 0.26
C ILE A 61 -11.28 2.08 0.54
N LEU A 62 -10.36 1.15 0.27
CA LEU A 62 -8.93 1.40 0.27
C LEU A 62 -8.41 1.36 -1.16
N ILE A 63 -7.76 2.42 -1.58
CA ILE A 63 -7.03 2.46 -2.86
C ILE A 63 -5.55 2.26 -2.53
N PHE A 64 -4.97 1.20 -3.06
CA PHE A 64 -3.58 0.86 -2.85
C PHE A 64 -2.81 1.18 -4.12
N LYS A 65 -1.91 2.14 -4.03
CA LYS A 65 -1.06 2.53 -5.15
C LYS A 65 0.32 1.90 -4.98
N TRP A 66 0.79 1.20 -6.00
CA TRP A 66 2.07 0.52 -5.94
C TRP A 66 2.84 0.66 -7.25
N SER A 67 4.12 1.00 -7.15
CA SER A 67 5.01 0.99 -8.32
C SER A 67 5.75 -0.34 -8.38
N GLU A 68 5.61 -1.03 -9.50
CA GLU A 68 6.24 -2.34 -9.71
C GLU A 68 7.69 -2.24 -10.20
N SER A 69 8.35 -1.12 -9.98
CA SER A 69 9.71 -0.91 -10.47
C SER A 69 10.72 -1.90 -9.90
N GLN A 70 10.53 -2.39 -8.68
CA GLN A 70 11.44 -3.34 -8.03
C GLN A 70 10.72 -4.60 -7.54
N ILE A 71 9.46 -4.49 -7.13
CA ILE A 71 8.70 -5.59 -6.55
C ILE A 71 7.37 -5.68 -7.28
N PRO A 72 7.01 -6.84 -7.88
CA PRO A 72 5.71 -6.99 -8.52
C PRO A 72 4.56 -6.88 -7.53
N ALA A 73 3.41 -6.36 -7.99
CA ALA A 73 2.22 -6.24 -7.14
C ALA A 73 1.75 -7.59 -6.59
N THR A 74 1.91 -8.68 -7.34
CA THR A 74 1.54 -10.02 -6.86
C THR A 74 2.27 -10.39 -5.57
N LYS A 75 3.53 -10.00 -5.44
CA LYS A 75 4.29 -10.24 -4.21
C LYS A 75 3.78 -9.40 -3.05
N VAL A 76 3.30 -8.20 -3.34
CA VAL A 76 2.70 -7.33 -2.32
C VAL A 76 1.40 -7.95 -1.81
N TRP A 77 0.55 -8.46 -2.72
CA TRP A 77 -0.72 -9.11 -2.31
C TRP A 77 -0.46 -10.37 -1.48
N GLU A 78 0.57 -11.14 -1.82
CA GLU A 78 0.98 -12.28 -0.99
C GLU A 78 1.40 -11.82 0.42
N ALA A 79 2.16 -10.73 0.50
CA ALA A 79 2.67 -10.22 1.77
C ALA A 79 1.54 -9.75 2.68
N ILE A 80 0.57 -9.01 2.15
CA ILE A 80 -0.56 -8.51 2.95
C ILE A 80 -1.63 -9.57 3.19
N GLY A 81 -1.61 -10.68 2.43
CA GLY A 81 -2.58 -11.77 2.60
C GLY A 81 -3.95 -11.49 2.00
N HIS A 82 -4.06 -10.55 1.09
CA HIS A 82 -5.31 -10.16 0.43
C HIS A 82 -5.07 -9.81 -1.01
N GLU A 83 -6.06 -10.06 -1.87
CA GLU A 83 -6.04 -9.61 -3.25
C GLU A 83 -7.05 -8.49 -3.43
N PRO A 84 -6.76 -7.51 -4.33
CA PRO A 84 -7.72 -6.46 -4.60
C PRO A 84 -8.98 -7.00 -5.27
N LEU A 85 -10.11 -6.31 -5.07
CA LEU A 85 -11.35 -6.63 -5.78
C LEU A 85 -11.15 -6.45 -7.27
N PHE A 86 -10.45 -5.40 -7.66
CA PHE A 86 -10.03 -5.15 -9.03
C PHE A 86 -8.85 -4.18 -8.99
N GLY A 87 -8.16 -4.06 -10.10
CA GLY A 87 -7.05 -3.12 -10.22
C GLY A 87 -6.52 -3.09 -11.64
N HIS A 88 -5.71 -2.09 -11.93
CA HIS A 88 -5.08 -1.95 -13.24
C HIS A 88 -3.86 -1.05 -13.16
N HIS A 89 -3.02 -1.12 -14.18
CA HIS A 89 -1.90 -0.19 -14.35
C HIS A 89 -2.40 1.16 -14.85
N SER A 90 -1.67 2.23 -14.51
CA SER A 90 -2.02 3.60 -14.92
C SER A 90 -1.92 3.85 -16.42
N GLY A 91 -1.41 2.92 -17.20
CA GLY A 91 -1.27 3.04 -18.64
C GLY A 91 -0.51 1.84 -19.16
N LYS A 92 -0.40 1.74 -20.49
CA LYS A 92 0.19 0.55 -21.13
C LYS A 92 1.62 0.26 -20.70
N GLN A 93 2.41 1.30 -20.42
CA GLN A 93 3.81 1.16 -20.05
C GLN A 93 4.11 1.64 -18.64
N SER A 94 3.09 2.02 -17.90
CA SER A 94 3.26 2.46 -16.52
C SER A 94 3.54 1.26 -15.61
N LYS A 95 4.44 1.44 -14.67
CA LYS A 95 4.71 0.46 -13.61
C LYS A 95 3.83 0.68 -12.38
N THR A 96 3.01 1.71 -12.38
CA THR A 96 2.11 2.01 -11.27
C THR A 96 0.86 1.16 -11.38
N PHE A 97 0.60 0.36 -10.37
CA PHE A 97 -0.60 -0.46 -10.24
C PHE A 97 -1.52 0.13 -9.18
N TRP A 98 -2.81 0.18 -9.48
CA TRP A 98 -3.85 0.64 -8.56
C TRP A 98 -4.72 -0.55 -8.19
N GLY A 99 -4.78 -0.87 -6.91
CA GLY A 99 -5.63 -1.93 -6.41
C GLY A 99 -6.75 -1.35 -5.54
N CYS A 100 -7.94 -1.88 -5.66
CA CYS A 100 -9.09 -1.45 -4.89
C CYS A 100 -9.49 -2.56 -3.91
N PHE A 101 -9.58 -2.22 -2.63
CA PHE A 101 -10.01 -3.12 -1.56
C PHE A 101 -11.21 -2.52 -0.86
N MET A 102 -12.07 -3.37 -0.32
CA MET A 102 -13.19 -2.90 0.48
C MET A 102 -13.17 -3.61 1.83
N LYS A 103 -13.35 -2.85 2.91
CA LYS A 103 -13.52 -3.41 4.24
C LYS A 103 -14.91 -4.03 4.35
N GLY A 104 -14.99 -5.21 4.92
CA GLY A 104 -16.27 -5.87 5.18
C GLY A 104 -17.12 -5.10 6.20
N GLU A 105 -18.27 -5.66 6.54
CA GLU A 105 -19.21 -5.02 7.46
C GLU A 105 -18.70 -4.94 8.90
N LYS A 106 -17.63 -5.65 9.22
CA LYS A 106 -17.04 -5.63 10.56
C LYS A 106 -15.56 -5.31 10.53
#